data_d1b974ba9ec0a674c9fab46dba163fd9
#
_entry.id   d1b974ba9ec0a674c9fab46dba163fd9
#
_cell.length_a   1.000
_cell.length_b   1.000
_cell.length_c   1.000
_cell.angle_alpha   90.00
_cell.angle_beta   90.00
_cell.angle_gamma   90.00
#
_symmetry.space_group_name_H-M   'P 1'
#
loop_
_entity.id
_entity.type
_entity.pdbx_description
1 polymer ?
#
loop_
_entity_poly.entity_id
_entity_poly.type
_entity_poly.pdbx_seq_one_letter_code
_entity_poly.pdbx_strand_id
1 'polypeptide(L)'
;MPANMRRVFDFFSNAQNLELITPKELNFNILSPFPIEMKEGTLIDYRIRLFGISFNWKTLISAWEPERRFVDEQLKGPYAKWIHTHSFETKEDGIMIKDEVCYRLPFFPFGELMFPVIRLQLNRIFDYRTSRIKEIFQDLN
;
A
#
# COMPACT_ATOMS: atom_id res chain seq x y z
N MET A 1 8.25 9.95 -12.46
CA MET A 1 8.55 8.75 -13.26
C MET A 1 8.20 9.00 -14.71
N PRO A 2 9.09 8.65 -15.64
CA PRO A 2 8.82 8.83 -17.08
C PRO A 2 7.89 7.73 -17.60
N ALA A 3 6.60 7.83 -17.30
CA ALA A 3 5.63 6.82 -17.67
C ALA A 3 4.28 7.47 -17.99
N ASN A 4 3.42 6.71 -18.66
CA ASN A 4 2.07 7.11 -18.97
C ASN A 4 1.19 6.95 -17.72
N MET A 5 0.38 7.96 -17.39
CA MET A 5 -0.49 7.94 -16.20
C MET A 5 -1.41 6.72 -16.18
N ARG A 6 -2.00 6.37 -17.30
CA ARG A 6 -2.90 5.24 -17.38
C ARG A 6 -2.20 3.92 -17.02
N ARG A 7 -0.98 3.72 -17.53
CA ARG A 7 -0.19 2.50 -17.23
C ARG A 7 0.18 2.44 -15.77
N VAL A 8 0.58 3.58 -15.20
CA VAL A 8 0.93 3.66 -13.78
C VAL A 8 -0.29 3.35 -12.92
N PHE A 9 -1.41 4.01 -13.20
CA PHE A 9 -2.62 3.79 -12.42
C PHE A 9 -3.16 2.36 -12.58
N ASP A 10 -3.12 1.80 -13.79
CA ASP A 10 -3.54 0.42 -14.04
C ASP A 10 -2.72 -0.58 -13.23
N PHE A 11 -1.42 -0.33 -13.08
CA PHE A 11 -0.57 -1.17 -12.24
C PHE A 11 -1.07 -1.19 -10.79
N PHE A 12 -1.37 -0.02 -10.22
CA PHE A 12 -1.85 0.09 -8.84
C PHE A 12 -3.31 -0.36 -8.70
N SER A 13 -4.06 -0.40 -9.80
CA SER A 13 -5.44 -0.89 -9.78
C SER A 13 -5.54 -2.41 -9.71
N ASN A 14 -4.44 -3.12 -9.88
CA ASN A 14 -4.40 -4.57 -9.76
C ASN A 14 -3.83 -4.95 -8.40
N ALA A 15 -4.69 -5.44 -7.50
CA ALA A 15 -4.28 -5.79 -6.15
C ALA A 15 -3.16 -6.83 -6.09
N GLN A 16 -3.07 -7.72 -7.10
CA GLN A 16 -2.00 -8.72 -7.17
C GLN A 16 -0.61 -8.08 -7.29
N ASN A 17 -0.52 -6.89 -7.85
CA ASN A 17 0.75 -6.19 -8.00
C ASN A 17 1.34 -5.71 -6.67
N LEU A 18 0.53 -5.64 -5.61
CA LEU A 18 1.02 -5.27 -4.28
C LEU A 18 2.12 -6.22 -3.80
N GLU A 19 2.02 -7.49 -4.16
CA GLU A 19 3.04 -8.48 -3.79
C GLU A 19 4.40 -8.15 -4.41
N LEU A 20 4.40 -7.61 -5.63
CA LEU A 20 5.64 -7.24 -6.33
C LEU A 20 6.38 -6.08 -5.69
N ILE A 21 5.67 -5.21 -4.97
CA ILE A 21 6.23 -4.02 -4.34
C ILE A 21 6.25 -4.08 -2.82
N THR A 22 6.04 -5.28 -2.26
CA THR A 22 6.10 -5.53 -0.83
C THR A 22 7.32 -6.39 -0.50
N PRO A 23 8.11 -6.03 0.52
CA PRO A 23 9.29 -6.84 0.92
C PRO A 23 8.89 -8.29 1.21
N LYS A 24 9.73 -9.22 0.79
CA LYS A 24 9.44 -10.66 0.90
C LYS A 24 9.29 -11.13 2.35
N GLU A 25 9.99 -10.50 3.28
CA GLU A 25 9.92 -10.84 4.71
C GLU A 25 8.54 -10.61 5.31
N LEU A 26 7.70 -9.81 4.67
CA LEU A 26 6.32 -9.58 5.12
C LEU A 26 5.38 -10.70 4.70
N ASN A 27 5.82 -11.59 3.81
CA ASN A 27 5.05 -12.75 3.35
C ASN A 27 3.60 -12.39 2.99
N PHE A 28 3.45 -11.33 2.18
CA PHE A 28 2.16 -10.79 1.79
C PHE A 28 1.39 -11.81 0.94
N ASN A 29 0.13 -12.08 1.33
CA ASN A 29 -0.71 -13.05 0.64
C ASN A 29 -2.17 -12.58 0.63
N ILE A 30 -2.72 -12.37 -0.56
CA ILE A 30 -4.12 -11.95 -0.72
C ILE A 30 -5.01 -13.18 -0.53
N LEU A 31 -5.98 -13.07 0.38
CA LEU A 31 -6.92 -14.15 0.72
C LEU A 31 -8.24 -14.02 -0.06
N SER A 32 -8.59 -12.82 -0.51
CA SER A 32 -9.81 -12.60 -1.29
C SER A 32 -9.72 -13.30 -2.65
N PRO A 33 -10.83 -13.86 -3.15
CA PRO A 33 -10.82 -14.52 -4.47
C PRO A 33 -10.62 -13.51 -5.60
N PHE A 34 -9.95 -13.96 -6.66
CA PHE A 34 -9.76 -13.17 -7.87
C PHE A 34 -10.85 -13.50 -8.91
N PRO A 35 -11.17 -12.55 -9.80
CA PRO A 35 -10.64 -11.19 -9.90
C PRO A 35 -11.23 -10.25 -8.83
N ILE A 36 -10.43 -9.24 -8.46
CA ILE A 36 -10.87 -8.19 -7.52
C ILE A 36 -11.13 -6.92 -8.33
N GLU A 37 -12.37 -6.45 -8.31
CA GLU A 37 -12.73 -5.20 -8.97
C GLU A 37 -12.42 -4.04 -8.03
N MET A 38 -11.48 -3.19 -8.43
CA MET A 38 -11.05 -2.04 -7.63
C MET A 38 -11.97 -0.85 -7.86
N LYS A 39 -12.70 -0.49 -6.83
CA LYS A 39 -13.65 0.66 -6.83
C LYS A 39 -13.90 1.08 -5.39
N GLU A 40 -14.61 2.19 -5.21
CA GLU A 40 -15.05 2.60 -3.88
C GLU A 40 -15.94 1.52 -3.27
N GLY A 41 -15.66 1.13 -2.05
CA GLY A 41 -16.39 0.10 -1.32
C GLY A 41 -15.81 -1.30 -1.43
N THR A 42 -14.81 -1.51 -2.27
CA THR A 42 -14.15 -2.83 -2.40
C THR A 42 -13.48 -3.23 -1.09
N LEU A 43 -13.70 -4.49 -0.69
CA LEU A 43 -13.05 -5.08 0.48
C LEU A 43 -12.02 -6.11 0.03
N ILE A 44 -10.84 -6.04 0.62
CA ILE A 44 -9.75 -6.98 0.31
C ILE A 44 -9.23 -7.56 1.62
N ASP A 45 -9.21 -8.89 1.69
CA ASP A 45 -8.61 -9.60 2.82
C ASP A 45 -7.23 -10.12 2.41
N TYR A 46 -6.23 -9.87 3.26
CA TYR A 46 -4.91 -10.44 3.05
C TYR A 46 -4.23 -10.75 4.38
N ARG A 47 -3.13 -11.49 4.29
CA ARG A 47 -2.28 -11.83 5.43
C ARG A 47 -0.92 -11.19 5.23
N ILE A 48 -0.37 -10.65 6.30
CA ILE A 48 0.93 -10.01 6.30
C ILE A 48 1.68 -10.43 7.56
N ARG A 49 3.01 -10.55 7.46
CA ARG A 49 3.86 -10.92 8.58
C ARG A 49 4.67 -9.71 9.02
N LEU A 50 4.49 -9.30 10.27
CA LEU A 50 5.20 -8.17 10.87
C LEU A 50 5.97 -8.67 12.09
N PHE A 51 7.29 -8.45 12.12
CA PHE A 51 8.16 -8.90 13.20
C PHE A 51 7.98 -10.39 13.52
N GLY A 52 7.82 -11.22 12.48
CA GLY A 52 7.65 -12.66 12.63
C GLY A 52 6.26 -13.12 13.03
N ILE A 53 5.31 -12.20 13.23
CA ILE A 53 3.94 -12.50 13.62
C ILE A 53 3.00 -12.27 12.43
N SER A 54 2.17 -13.28 12.12
CA SER A 54 1.19 -13.19 11.04
C SER A 54 -0.07 -12.48 11.51
N PHE A 55 -0.55 -11.54 10.71
CA PHE A 55 -1.79 -10.81 10.94
C PHE A 55 -2.71 -10.94 9.74
N ASN A 56 -4.00 -11.10 10.01
CA ASN A 56 -5.02 -10.95 8.99
C ASN A 56 -5.39 -9.47 8.90
N TRP A 57 -5.51 -8.98 7.67
CA TRP A 57 -5.77 -7.55 7.41
C TRP A 57 -6.94 -7.43 6.47
N LYS A 58 -7.95 -6.66 6.88
CA LYS A 58 -9.08 -6.34 6.00
C LYS A 58 -9.01 -4.88 5.62
N THR A 59 -8.97 -4.62 4.32
CA THR A 59 -8.89 -3.28 3.74
C THR A 59 -10.19 -2.91 3.07
N LEU A 60 -10.62 -1.66 3.29
CA LEU A 60 -11.71 -1.02 2.55
C LEU A 60 -11.10 0.02 1.62
N ILE A 61 -11.48 -0.03 0.34
CA ILE A 61 -11.17 1.07 -0.57
C ILE A 61 -12.23 2.14 -0.34
N SER A 62 -11.87 3.17 0.43
CA SER A 62 -12.82 4.19 0.87
C SER A 62 -13.00 5.34 -0.13
N ALA A 63 -12.06 5.49 -1.08
CA ALA A 63 -12.18 6.45 -2.17
C ALA A 63 -11.48 5.89 -3.40
N TRP A 64 -12.04 6.15 -4.57
CA TRP A 64 -11.49 5.68 -5.84
C TRP A 64 -11.73 6.72 -6.91
N GLU A 65 -10.70 7.47 -7.28
CA GLU A 65 -10.73 8.49 -8.31
C GLU A 65 -9.70 8.13 -9.38
N PRO A 66 -10.13 7.53 -10.51
CA PRO A 66 -9.21 7.05 -11.54
C PRO A 66 -8.17 8.08 -11.97
N GLU A 67 -6.92 7.67 -12.04
CA GLU A 67 -5.76 8.46 -12.45
C GLU A 67 -5.45 9.67 -11.54
N ARG A 68 -6.12 9.78 -10.39
CA ARG A 68 -5.88 10.84 -9.42
C ARG A 68 -5.48 10.31 -8.05
N ARG A 69 -6.34 9.52 -7.43
CA ARG A 69 -6.05 8.98 -6.10
C ARG A 69 -6.97 7.83 -5.73
N PHE A 70 -6.54 7.05 -4.79
CA PHE A 70 -7.40 6.12 -4.07
C PHE A 70 -6.93 6.02 -2.62
N VAL A 71 -7.84 5.61 -1.75
CA VAL A 71 -7.59 5.51 -0.32
C VAL A 71 -7.92 4.09 0.13
N ASP A 72 -6.99 3.46 0.85
CA ASP A 72 -7.26 2.21 1.53
C ASP A 72 -7.20 2.40 3.04
N GLU A 73 -8.20 1.83 3.73
CA GLU A 73 -8.32 1.92 5.18
C GLU A 73 -8.35 0.52 5.78
N GLN A 74 -7.63 0.34 6.88
CA GLN A 74 -7.70 -0.91 7.63
C GLN A 74 -9.00 -0.96 8.43
N LEU A 75 -9.83 -1.96 8.17
CA LEU A 75 -11.00 -2.24 9.00
C LEU A 75 -10.65 -3.21 10.12
N LYS A 76 -9.78 -4.18 9.84
CA LYS A 76 -9.25 -5.12 10.82
C LYS A 76 -7.79 -5.36 10.52
N GLY A 77 -6.97 -5.36 11.56
CA GLY A 77 -5.54 -5.58 11.39
C GLY A 77 -4.76 -5.14 12.63
N PRO A 78 -3.42 -5.11 12.51
CA PRO A 78 -2.54 -4.87 13.67
C PRO A 78 -2.53 -3.42 14.17
N TYR A 79 -2.95 -2.45 13.36
CA TYR A 79 -2.97 -1.05 13.78
C TYR A 79 -4.30 -0.67 14.42
N ALA A 80 -4.28 0.31 15.32
CA ALA A 80 -5.52 0.90 15.83
C ALA A 80 -6.18 1.75 14.76
N LYS A 81 -5.36 2.39 13.89
CA LYS A 81 -5.82 3.17 12.75
C LYS A 81 -4.80 3.06 11.62
N TRP A 82 -5.30 2.91 10.39
CA TRP A 82 -4.46 2.93 9.19
C TRP A 82 -5.27 3.45 8.03
N ILE A 83 -4.88 4.62 7.51
CA ILE A 83 -5.49 5.22 6.33
C ILE A 83 -4.35 5.58 5.39
N HIS A 84 -4.33 4.99 4.20
CA HIS A 84 -3.28 5.16 3.22
C HIS A 84 -3.86 5.81 1.96
N THR A 85 -3.43 7.03 1.69
CA THR A 85 -3.83 7.77 0.49
C THR A 85 -2.74 7.66 -0.56
N HIS A 86 -3.11 7.16 -1.74
CA HIS A 86 -2.25 7.04 -2.91
C HIS A 86 -2.65 8.13 -3.91
N SER A 87 -1.75 9.05 -4.19
CA SER A 87 -2.02 10.16 -5.12
C SER A 87 -1.12 10.08 -6.33
N PHE A 88 -1.65 10.47 -7.48
CA PHE A 88 -0.96 10.43 -8.77
C PHE A 88 -1.11 11.79 -9.43
N GLU A 89 0.00 12.37 -9.87
CA GLU A 89 -0.02 13.68 -10.51
C GLU A 89 0.94 13.70 -11.68
N THR A 90 0.48 14.21 -12.83
CA THR A 90 1.33 14.37 -14.01
C THR A 90 2.20 15.61 -13.82
N LYS A 91 3.50 15.43 -14.00
CA LYS A 91 4.50 16.50 -13.97
C LYS A 91 5.21 16.57 -15.33
N GLU A 92 6.02 17.61 -15.54
CA GLU A 92 6.76 17.79 -16.80
C GLU A 92 7.65 16.60 -17.13
N ASP A 93 8.29 16.02 -16.10
CA ASP A 93 9.27 14.94 -16.24
C ASP A 93 8.64 13.54 -16.10
N GLY A 94 7.31 13.45 -15.94
CA GLY A 94 6.67 12.16 -15.74
C GLY A 94 5.53 12.22 -14.73
N ILE A 95 5.44 11.20 -13.88
CA ILE A 95 4.34 11.07 -12.93
C ILE A 95 4.89 11.08 -11.51
N MET A 96 4.29 11.93 -10.67
CA MET A 96 4.59 11.94 -9.24
C MET A 96 3.60 11.01 -8.54
N ILE A 97 4.12 10.03 -7.83
CA ILE A 97 3.34 9.14 -6.98
C ILE A 97 3.61 9.53 -5.53
N LYS A 98 2.55 9.81 -4.79
CA LYS A 98 2.67 10.22 -3.40
C LYS A 98 1.90 9.25 -2.52
N ASP A 99 2.54 8.74 -1.48
CA ASP A 99 1.93 7.90 -0.45
C ASP A 99 1.85 8.68 0.84
N GLU A 100 0.65 8.80 1.41
CA GLU A 100 0.45 9.40 2.73
C GLU A 100 -0.21 8.37 3.63
N VAL A 101 0.43 8.05 4.75
CA VAL A 101 -0.10 7.09 5.71
C VAL A 101 -0.38 7.79 7.02
N CYS A 102 -1.64 7.73 7.44
CA CYS A 102 -2.06 8.19 8.76
C CYS A 102 -2.34 6.95 9.60
N TYR A 103 -1.54 6.74 10.65
CA TYR A 103 -1.67 5.52 11.46
C TYR A 103 -1.57 5.80 12.95
N ARG A 104 -2.14 4.87 13.73
CA ARG A 104 -2.06 4.88 15.18
C ARG A 104 -1.79 3.46 15.67
N LEU A 105 -0.89 3.35 16.65
CA LEU A 105 -0.52 2.06 17.22
C LEU A 105 -1.56 1.59 18.22
N PRO A 106 -1.76 0.27 18.37
CA PRO A 106 -2.67 -0.28 19.35
C PRO A 106 -2.07 -0.25 20.76
N PHE A 107 -2.88 -0.55 21.77
CA PHE A 107 -2.45 -0.71 23.17
C PHE A 107 -1.83 0.56 23.78
N PHE A 108 -2.47 1.71 23.55
CA PHE A 108 -2.04 2.96 24.22
C PHE A 108 -2.04 2.82 25.75
N PRO A 109 -0.99 3.31 26.48
CA PRO A 109 0.19 4.01 25.97
C PRO A 109 1.35 3.08 25.54
N PHE A 110 1.24 1.78 25.72
CA PHE A 110 2.35 0.83 25.48
C PHE A 110 2.75 0.75 24.01
N GLY A 111 1.78 0.85 23.10
CA GLY A 111 2.05 0.87 21.67
C GLY A 111 2.97 2.02 21.27
N GLU A 112 2.84 3.15 21.95
CA GLU A 112 3.64 4.35 21.64
C GLU A 112 5.13 4.15 21.92
N LEU A 113 5.49 3.23 22.83
CA LEU A 113 6.89 2.88 23.11
C LEU A 113 7.53 2.17 21.91
N MET A 114 6.74 1.51 21.09
CA MET A 114 7.21 0.82 19.89
C MET A 114 7.27 1.73 18.66
N PHE A 115 6.85 2.98 18.79
CA PHE A 115 6.76 3.92 17.68
C PHE A 115 8.05 4.02 16.86
N PRO A 116 9.25 4.17 17.47
CA PRO A 116 10.49 4.27 16.69
C PRO A 116 10.75 3.02 15.85
N VAL A 117 10.47 1.82 16.40
CA VAL A 117 10.68 0.55 15.71
C VAL A 117 9.71 0.40 14.55
N ILE A 118 8.44 0.73 14.77
CA ILE A 118 7.41 0.68 13.74
C ILE A 118 7.73 1.67 12.62
N ARG A 119 8.19 2.86 12.97
CA ARG A 119 8.57 3.88 11.98
C ARG A 119 9.71 3.39 11.08
N LEU A 120 10.71 2.74 11.66
CA LEU A 120 11.81 2.15 10.88
C LEU A 120 11.29 1.09 9.91
N GLN A 121 10.38 0.25 10.37
CA GLN A 121 9.78 -0.78 9.53
C GLN A 121 8.99 -0.16 8.36
N LEU A 122 8.18 0.86 8.63
CA LEU A 122 7.41 1.53 7.59
C LEU A 122 8.33 2.21 6.58
N ASN A 123 9.40 2.86 7.03
CA ASN A 123 10.38 3.48 6.13
C ASN A 123 11.00 2.43 5.21
N ARG A 124 11.38 1.26 5.75
CA ARG A 124 11.91 0.17 4.95
C ARG A 124 10.90 -0.32 3.91
N ILE A 125 9.64 -0.51 4.32
CA ILE A 125 8.59 -0.98 3.42
C ILE A 125 8.40 0.00 2.25
N PHE A 126 8.30 1.29 2.54
CA PHE A 126 8.07 2.29 1.50
C PHE A 126 9.31 2.57 0.66
N ASP A 127 10.51 2.48 1.22
CA ASP A 127 11.76 2.58 0.45
C ASP A 127 11.88 1.42 -0.54
N TYR A 128 11.58 0.21 -0.10
CA TYR A 128 11.55 -0.97 -0.96
C TYR A 128 10.54 -0.78 -2.10
N ARG A 129 9.33 -0.33 -1.74
CA ARG A 129 8.25 -0.08 -2.69
C ARG A 129 8.66 0.93 -3.75
N THR A 130 9.26 2.04 -3.34
CA THR A 130 9.76 3.08 -4.24
C THR A 130 10.78 2.53 -5.22
N SER A 131 11.75 1.76 -4.73
CA SER A 131 12.77 1.14 -5.57
C SER A 131 12.18 0.16 -6.57
N ARG A 132 11.23 -0.69 -6.13
CA ARG A 132 10.59 -1.67 -7.01
C ARG A 132 9.75 -1.01 -8.08
N ILE A 133 9.02 0.04 -7.73
CA ILE A 133 8.20 0.78 -8.69
C ILE A 133 9.07 1.38 -9.77
N LYS A 134 10.21 1.98 -9.41
CA LYS A 134 11.15 2.55 -10.37
C LYS A 134 11.69 1.49 -11.32
N GLU A 135 12.08 0.32 -10.79
CA GLU A 135 12.55 -0.81 -11.61
C GLU A 135 11.49 -1.28 -12.60
N ILE A 136 10.27 -1.50 -12.12
CA ILE A 136 9.16 -2.01 -12.92
C ILE A 136 8.85 -1.06 -14.07
N PHE A 137 8.78 0.23 -13.81
CA PHE A 137 8.42 1.20 -14.84
C PHE A 137 9.59 1.57 -15.77
N GLN A 138 10.83 1.38 -15.34
CA GLN A 138 11.99 1.49 -16.23
C GLN A 138 11.99 0.36 -17.26
N ASP A 139 11.68 -0.85 -16.83
CA ASP A 139 11.64 -2.02 -17.71
C ASP A 139 10.50 -1.94 -18.75
N LEU A 140 9.46 -1.16 -18.46
CA LEU A 140 8.32 -1.00 -19.35
C LEU A 140 8.49 0.12 -20.39
N ASN A 141 9.54 0.92 -20.22
CA ASN A 141 9.90 1.95 -21.19
C ASN A 141 10.96 1.43 -22.15
#